data_a3f5dec52acab5f44740d0b8fd019a71
#
_entry.id   a3f5dec52acab5f44740d0b8fd019a71
#
_cell.length_a   1.000
_cell.length_b   1.000
_cell.length_c   1.000
_cell.angle_alpha   90.00
_cell.angle_beta   90.00
_cell.angle_gamma   90.00
#
_symmetry.space_group_name_H-M   'P 1'
#
loop_
_entity.id
_entity.type
_entity.pdbx_description
1 polymer ?
#
loop_
_entity_poly.entity_id
_entity_poly.type
_entity_poly.pdbx_seq_one_letter_code
_entity_poly.pdbx_strand_id
1 'polypeptide(L)'
;MDTPFLIEQVYDAPIEKVWQALTDKDKMKKWYFPQLKKFEPVIGFRFEFTDDGSHYKKEWQVTRVEEGRKLAHSWTYKDYPGSSEVTFELFEEGNKTRLKLTHTGLASFPTDPHFARRRFEDGWKQIIGSNLKNYLEN
;
A
#
# COMPACT_ATOMS: atom_id res chain seq x y z
N MET A 1 3.98 4.39 -22.59
CA MET A 1 2.70 4.69 -21.95
C MET A 1 2.66 4.04 -20.58
N ASP A 2 2.26 4.78 -19.55
CA ASP A 2 2.22 4.26 -18.19
C ASP A 2 0.94 3.46 -17.96
N THR A 3 1.06 2.15 -17.83
CA THR A 3 -0.07 1.27 -17.57
C THR A 3 -0.13 0.97 -16.06
N PRO A 4 -1.25 1.24 -15.39
CA PRO A 4 -1.36 0.94 -13.96
C PRO A 4 -1.13 -0.55 -13.68
N PHE A 5 -0.50 -0.85 -12.56
CA PHE A 5 -0.46 -2.21 -12.04
C PHE A 5 -1.72 -2.45 -11.22
N LEU A 6 -2.38 -3.57 -11.45
CA LEU A 6 -3.61 -3.96 -10.76
C LEU A 6 -3.44 -5.34 -10.18
N ILE A 7 -3.88 -5.52 -8.94
CA ILE A 7 -3.97 -6.84 -8.32
C ILE A 7 -5.23 -6.89 -7.46
N GLU A 8 -5.93 -8.02 -7.50
CA GLU A 8 -7.10 -8.25 -6.67
C GLU A 8 -6.89 -9.50 -5.83
N GLN A 9 -7.40 -9.47 -4.62
CA GLN A 9 -7.31 -10.58 -3.69
C GLN A 9 -8.57 -10.62 -2.83
N VAL A 10 -9.12 -11.81 -2.65
CA VAL A 10 -10.25 -12.03 -1.74
C VAL A 10 -9.70 -12.55 -0.41
N TYR A 11 -10.14 -11.93 0.69
CA TYR A 11 -9.77 -12.33 2.04
C TYR A 11 -10.97 -12.89 2.78
N ASP A 12 -10.77 -13.95 3.54
CA ASP A 12 -11.81 -14.53 4.40
C ASP A 12 -11.87 -13.72 5.70
N ALA A 13 -12.33 -12.47 5.58
CA ALA A 13 -12.44 -11.54 6.69
C ALA A 13 -13.49 -10.48 6.33
N PRO A 14 -14.27 -9.98 7.32
CA PRO A 14 -15.24 -8.93 7.05
C PRO A 14 -14.56 -7.60 6.70
N ILE A 15 -15.30 -6.75 6.00
CA ILE A 15 -14.75 -5.51 5.46
C ILE A 15 -14.21 -4.57 6.57
N GLU A 16 -14.84 -4.56 7.72
CA GLU A 16 -14.39 -3.75 8.86
C GLU A 16 -13.00 -4.17 9.32
N LYS A 17 -12.74 -5.46 9.36
CA LYS A 17 -11.44 -6.00 9.77
C LYS A 17 -10.35 -5.64 8.75
N VAL A 18 -10.68 -5.73 7.48
CA VAL A 18 -9.74 -5.37 6.41
C VAL A 18 -9.46 -3.86 6.45
N TRP A 19 -10.49 -3.03 6.64
CA TRP A 19 -10.31 -1.59 6.74
C TRP A 19 -9.39 -1.23 7.92
N GLN A 20 -9.59 -1.86 9.07
CA GLN A 20 -8.72 -1.63 10.23
C GLN A 20 -7.27 -2.01 9.93
N ALA A 21 -7.06 -3.10 9.20
CA ALA A 21 -5.71 -3.51 8.81
C ALA A 21 -5.03 -2.46 7.92
N LEU A 22 -5.81 -1.76 7.09
CA LEU A 22 -5.29 -0.72 6.19
C LEU A 22 -5.05 0.62 6.88
N THR A 23 -5.66 0.88 8.03
CA THR A 23 -5.70 2.22 8.61
C THR A 23 -5.15 2.31 10.03
N ASP A 24 -4.91 1.20 10.70
CA ASP A 24 -4.33 1.18 12.04
C ASP A 24 -2.82 0.96 11.94
N LYS A 25 -2.04 1.88 12.50
CA LYS A 25 -0.58 1.83 12.40
C LYS A 25 0.00 0.51 12.92
N ASP A 26 -0.46 0.04 14.06
CA ASP A 26 0.10 -1.17 14.67
C ASP A 26 -0.23 -2.41 13.85
N LYS A 27 -1.41 -2.43 13.21
CA LYS A 27 -1.78 -3.51 12.30
C LYS A 27 -1.00 -3.42 10.99
N MET A 28 -0.84 -2.21 10.44
CA MET A 28 -0.07 -1.99 9.22
C MET A 28 1.38 -2.45 9.37
N LYS A 29 1.98 -2.30 10.54
CA LYS A 29 3.34 -2.76 10.79
C LYS A 29 3.49 -4.27 10.65
N LYS A 30 2.41 -5.01 10.80
CA LYS A 30 2.46 -6.49 10.77
C LYS A 30 2.39 -7.09 9.38
N TRP A 31 1.78 -6.36 8.44
CA TRP A 31 1.65 -6.90 7.07
C TRP A 31 2.25 -5.99 6.01
N TYR A 32 2.35 -4.69 6.27
CA TYR A 32 2.82 -3.71 5.29
C TYR A 32 4.30 -3.38 5.51
N PHE A 33 4.61 -2.46 6.43
CA PHE A 33 6.00 -2.10 6.71
C PHE A 33 6.28 -2.04 8.21
N PRO A 34 7.20 -2.89 8.72
CA PRO A 34 7.56 -2.86 10.13
C PRO A 34 8.19 -1.54 10.57
N GLN A 35 8.78 -0.79 9.63
CA GLN A 35 9.43 0.49 9.92
C GLN A 35 8.46 1.65 10.10
N LEU A 36 7.17 1.44 9.87
CA LEU A 36 6.17 2.49 10.02
C LEU A 36 6.10 3.00 11.45
N LYS A 37 6.30 4.31 11.62
CA LYS A 37 6.35 4.95 12.94
C LYS A 37 5.06 5.69 13.27
N LYS A 38 4.49 6.39 12.29
CA LYS A 38 3.22 7.11 12.44
C LYS A 38 2.38 6.99 11.19
N PHE A 39 1.08 6.84 11.40
CA PHE A 39 0.10 6.84 10.33
C PHE A 39 -1.27 7.24 10.87
N GLU A 40 -1.99 8.07 10.11
CA GLU A 40 -3.41 8.38 10.35
C GLU A 40 -4.12 8.42 9.00
N PRO A 41 -5.35 7.87 8.91
CA PRO A 41 -6.09 7.86 7.65
C PRO A 41 -6.78 9.20 7.39
N VAL A 42 -5.99 10.25 7.26
CA VAL A 42 -6.46 11.63 7.04
C VAL A 42 -5.77 12.17 5.81
N ILE A 43 -6.52 12.76 4.88
CA ILE A 43 -5.95 13.34 3.66
C ILE A 43 -4.91 14.38 4.04
N GLY A 44 -3.73 14.27 3.43
CA GLY A 44 -2.60 15.15 3.71
C GLY A 44 -1.65 14.64 4.77
N PHE A 45 -2.02 13.58 5.51
CA PHE A 45 -1.13 13.02 6.52
C PHE A 45 0.11 12.43 5.87
N ARG A 46 1.28 12.83 6.36
CA ARG A 46 2.57 12.28 5.90
C ARG A 46 2.98 11.11 6.78
N PHE A 47 3.25 9.98 6.15
CA PHE A 47 3.74 8.79 6.86
C PHE A 47 5.10 9.10 7.48
N GLU A 48 5.36 8.52 8.65
CA GLU A 48 6.69 8.57 9.26
C GLU A 48 7.23 7.15 9.37
N PHE A 49 8.46 6.95 8.93
CA PHE A 49 9.16 5.66 8.99
C PHE A 49 10.42 5.81 9.82
N THR A 50 10.79 4.76 10.55
CA THR A 50 12.11 4.73 11.21
C THR A 50 13.17 4.56 10.14
N ASP A 51 14.39 5.07 10.43
CA ASP A 51 15.53 4.93 9.51
C ASP A 51 15.97 3.47 9.52
N ASP A 52 16.00 2.85 8.34
CA ASP A 52 16.44 1.46 8.17
C ASP A 52 17.82 1.34 7.53
N GLY A 53 18.52 2.47 7.37
CA GLY A 53 19.83 2.50 6.72
C GLY A 53 19.78 2.47 5.20
N SER A 54 18.59 2.38 4.61
CA SER A 54 18.40 2.35 3.17
C SER A 54 18.66 3.71 2.54
N HIS A 55 19.16 3.72 1.30
CA HIS A 55 19.28 4.95 0.51
C HIS A 55 17.93 5.37 -0.08
N TYR A 56 16.89 4.52 0.01
CA TYR A 56 15.58 4.76 -0.58
C TYR A 56 14.59 5.15 0.52
N LYS A 57 14.69 6.41 0.97
CA LYS A 57 13.82 6.93 2.04
C LYS A 57 12.41 7.19 1.50
N LYS A 58 11.42 6.57 2.10
CA LYS A 58 10.03 6.73 1.69
C LYS A 58 9.48 8.09 2.12
N GLU A 59 8.80 8.78 1.19
CA GLU A 59 8.10 10.04 1.48
C GLU A 59 6.67 9.90 0.99
N TRP A 60 5.81 9.31 1.82
CA TRP A 60 4.44 8.97 1.45
C TRP A 60 3.44 9.85 2.16
N GLN A 61 2.34 10.15 1.48
CA GLN A 61 1.29 11.02 1.99
C GLN A 61 -0.07 10.47 1.59
N VAL A 62 -1.03 10.48 2.54
CA VAL A 62 -2.40 10.07 2.26
C VAL A 62 -3.03 11.06 1.29
N THR A 63 -3.57 10.56 0.18
CA THR A 63 -4.14 11.39 -0.88
C THR A 63 -5.66 11.26 -0.97
N ARG A 64 -6.23 10.15 -0.47
CA ARG A 64 -7.67 9.93 -0.55
C ARG A 64 -8.13 9.00 0.57
N VAL A 65 -9.28 9.31 1.16
CA VAL A 65 -9.94 8.46 2.16
C VAL A 65 -11.44 8.45 1.90
N GLU A 66 -12.00 7.25 1.72
CA GLU A 66 -13.44 7.03 1.76
C GLU A 66 -13.66 5.95 2.82
N GLU A 67 -14.18 6.34 3.97
CA GLU A 67 -14.27 5.51 5.17
C GLU A 67 -14.82 4.13 4.88
N GLY A 68 -14.05 3.10 5.24
CA GLY A 68 -14.44 1.70 5.06
C GLY A 68 -14.34 1.18 3.63
N ARG A 69 -13.94 1.99 2.66
CA ARG A 69 -13.99 1.61 1.24
C ARG A 69 -12.73 1.86 0.45
N LYS A 70 -12.08 3.01 0.66
CA LYS A 70 -10.94 3.40 -0.19
C LYS A 70 -9.91 4.17 0.59
N LEU A 71 -8.66 3.80 0.41
CA LEU A 71 -7.51 4.53 0.93
C LEU A 71 -6.48 4.64 -0.19
N ALA A 72 -5.99 5.86 -0.43
CA ALA A 72 -4.91 6.07 -1.38
C ALA A 72 -3.79 6.87 -0.73
N HIS A 73 -2.57 6.59 -1.14
CA HIS A 73 -1.41 7.37 -0.71
C HIS A 73 -0.40 7.48 -1.84
N SER A 74 0.40 8.53 -1.80
CA SER A 74 1.51 8.68 -2.72
C SER A 74 2.59 7.67 -2.36
N TRP A 75 3.40 7.32 -3.35
CA TRP A 75 4.56 6.45 -3.17
C TRP A 75 5.73 7.12 -3.86
N THR A 76 6.55 7.80 -3.09
CA THR A 76 7.71 8.56 -3.57
C THR A 76 8.91 8.28 -2.69
N TYR A 77 10.08 8.66 -3.17
CA TYR A 77 11.33 8.49 -2.44
C TYR A 77 12.07 9.82 -2.38
N LYS A 78 12.62 10.11 -1.21
CA LYS A 78 13.43 11.32 -1.00
C LYS A 78 14.62 11.32 -1.95
N ASP A 79 14.87 12.46 -2.58
CA ASP A 79 16.01 12.69 -3.49
C ASP A 79 16.00 11.87 -4.78
N TYR A 80 14.88 11.21 -5.09
CA TYR A 80 14.70 10.51 -6.36
C TYR A 80 13.52 11.11 -7.12
N PRO A 81 13.65 11.30 -8.44
CA PRO A 81 12.52 11.80 -9.24
C PRO A 81 11.46 10.71 -9.37
N GLY A 82 10.28 11.15 -9.73
CA GLY A 82 9.15 10.25 -9.94
C GLY A 82 8.10 10.38 -8.86
N SER A 83 6.87 10.09 -9.25
CA SER A 83 5.73 10.12 -8.34
C SER A 83 4.74 9.05 -8.74
N SER A 84 4.29 8.28 -7.78
CA SER A 84 3.29 7.25 -8.00
C SER A 84 2.23 7.31 -6.93
N GLU A 85 1.11 6.65 -7.17
CA GLU A 85 0.00 6.59 -6.22
C GLU A 85 -0.51 5.16 -6.10
N VAL A 86 -0.74 4.75 -4.86
CA VAL A 86 -1.31 3.45 -4.53
C VAL A 86 -2.72 3.66 -4.02
N THR A 87 -3.67 2.90 -4.55
CA THR A 87 -5.07 2.95 -4.13
C THR A 87 -5.53 1.57 -3.71
N PHE A 88 -6.05 1.48 -2.49
CA PHE A 88 -6.70 0.28 -1.96
C PHE A 88 -8.20 0.50 -2.01
N GLU A 89 -8.93 -0.38 -2.70
CA GLU A 89 -10.38 -0.34 -2.76
C GLU A 89 -10.95 -1.64 -2.20
N LEU A 90 -11.95 -1.54 -1.34
CA LEU A 90 -12.57 -2.69 -0.70
C LEU A 90 -14.00 -2.89 -1.21
N PHE A 91 -14.34 -4.14 -1.50
CA PHE A 91 -15.67 -4.54 -1.93
C PHE A 91 -16.15 -5.69 -1.05
N GLU A 92 -17.31 -5.51 -0.44
CA GLU A 92 -17.90 -6.52 0.42
C GLU A 92 -18.52 -7.64 -0.43
N GLU A 93 -18.15 -8.90 -0.12
CA GLU A 93 -18.67 -10.08 -0.82
C GLU A 93 -19.13 -11.10 0.22
N GLY A 94 -20.33 -10.91 0.75
CA GLY A 94 -20.84 -11.72 1.84
C GLY A 94 -20.01 -11.47 3.10
N ASN A 95 -19.46 -12.54 3.68
CA ASN A 95 -18.59 -12.42 4.85
C ASN A 95 -17.12 -12.24 4.49
N LYS A 96 -16.84 -12.11 3.18
CA LYS A 96 -15.48 -11.93 2.68
C LYS A 96 -15.32 -10.53 2.12
N THR A 97 -14.07 -10.15 1.84
CA THR A 97 -13.75 -8.85 1.28
C THR A 97 -12.83 -9.02 0.09
N ARG A 98 -13.18 -8.41 -1.04
CA ARG A 98 -12.29 -8.33 -2.20
C ARG A 98 -11.56 -7.00 -2.13
N LEU A 99 -10.24 -7.05 -2.16
CA LEU A 99 -9.38 -5.88 -2.22
C LEU A 99 -8.86 -5.73 -3.63
N LYS A 100 -8.98 -4.52 -4.18
CA LYS A 100 -8.38 -4.16 -5.45
C LYS A 100 -7.31 -3.11 -5.19
N LEU A 101 -6.06 -3.43 -5.55
CA LEU A 101 -4.96 -2.48 -5.44
C LEU A 101 -4.59 -1.99 -6.83
N THR A 102 -4.46 -0.67 -6.97
CA THR A 102 -4.01 -0.02 -8.19
C THR A 102 -2.77 0.81 -7.85
N HIS A 103 -1.69 0.62 -8.61
CA HIS A 103 -0.47 1.41 -8.45
C HIS A 103 -0.18 2.10 -9.79
N THR A 104 -0.32 3.42 -9.82
CA THR A 104 -0.12 4.24 -11.02
C THR A 104 1.17 5.03 -10.92
N GLY A 105 1.70 5.46 -12.07
CA GLY A 105 2.87 6.34 -12.11
C GLY A 105 4.21 5.62 -12.02
N LEU A 106 4.26 4.31 -12.16
CA LEU A 106 5.51 3.55 -12.05
C LEU A 106 6.55 3.95 -13.09
N ALA A 107 6.11 4.37 -14.27
CA ALA A 107 7.02 4.79 -15.34
C ALA A 107 7.73 6.10 -15.04
N SER A 108 7.30 6.86 -14.02
CA SER A 108 7.93 8.12 -13.67
C SER A 108 9.24 7.97 -12.89
N PHE A 109 9.51 6.78 -12.37
CA PHE A 109 10.73 6.53 -11.61
C PHE A 109 11.94 6.35 -12.52
N PRO A 110 13.18 6.54 -11.98
CA PRO A 110 14.40 6.35 -12.77
C PRO A 110 14.52 4.94 -13.33
N THR A 111 15.31 4.79 -14.40
CA THR A 111 15.62 3.48 -14.98
C THR A 111 16.74 2.82 -14.16
N ASP A 112 16.43 2.41 -12.96
CA ASP A 112 17.33 1.75 -12.00
C ASP A 112 16.68 0.43 -11.63
N PRO A 113 17.42 -0.68 -11.47
CA PRO A 113 16.82 -1.96 -11.10
C PRO A 113 15.95 -1.89 -9.85
N HIS A 114 16.25 -1.00 -8.91
CA HIS A 114 15.42 -0.80 -7.71
C HIS A 114 14.02 -0.33 -8.06
N PHE A 115 13.86 0.44 -9.15
CA PHE A 115 12.58 1.00 -9.57
C PHE A 115 11.94 0.24 -10.73
N ALA A 116 12.46 -0.96 -11.06
CA ALA A 116 11.89 -1.76 -12.14
C ALA A 116 10.45 -2.17 -11.80
N ARG A 117 9.56 -2.08 -12.79
CA ARG A 117 8.16 -2.43 -12.61
C ARG A 117 7.97 -3.81 -12.01
N ARG A 118 8.74 -4.80 -12.48
CA ARG A 118 8.66 -6.17 -11.99
C ARG A 118 8.87 -6.26 -10.47
N ARG A 119 9.76 -5.43 -9.94
CA ARG A 119 10.05 -5.40 -8.52
C ARG A 119 8.83 -4.94 -7.71
N PHE A 120 8.08 -3.94 -8.23
CA PHE A 120 6.83 -3.52 -7.62
C PHE A 120 5.77 -4.60 -7.73
N GLU A 121 5.67 -5.24 -8.90
CA GLU A 121 4.69 -6.32 -9.10
C GLU A 121 4.94 -7.48 -8.14
N ASP A 122 6.18 -7.94 -8.05
CA ASP A 122 6.55 -9.05 -7.15
C ASP A 122 6.33 -8.66 -5.68
N GLY A 123 6.67 -7.43 -5.32
CA GLY A 123 6.46 -6.90 -3.98
C GLY A 123 4.97 -6.89 -3.59
N TRP A 124 4.11 -6.42 -4.49
CA TRP A 124 2.67 -6.41 -4.23
C TRP A 124 2.08 -7.80 -4.12
N LYS A 125 2.54 -8.75 -4.95
CA LYS A 125 2.08 -10.13 -4.84
C LYS A 125 2.43 -10.72 -3.48
N GLN A 126 3.60 -10.38 -2.95
CA GLN A 126 4.01 -10.83 -1.61
C GLN A 126 3.19 -10.13 -0.53
N ILE A 127 3.05 -8.81 -0.62
CA ILE A 127 2.37 -8.01 0.42
C ILE A 127 0.88 -8.33 0.46
N ILE A 128 0.21 -8.25 -0.68
CA ILE A 128 -1.24 -8.43 -0.76
C ILE A 128 -1.62 -9.90 -0.79
N GLY A 129 -0.87 -10.72 -1.52
CA GLY A 129 -1.21 -12.14 -1.70
C GLY A 129 -0.78 -13.04 -0.56
N SER A 130 0.20 -12.62 0.24
CA SER A 130 0.72 -13.45 1.34
C SER A 130 0.67 -12.74 2.68
N ASN A 131 1.34 -11.60 2.82
CA ASN A 131 1.46 -10.94 4.12
C ASN A 131 0.11 -10.53 4.71
N LEU A 132 -0.69 -9.80 3.94
CA LEU A 132 -2.00 -9.35 4.41
C LEU A 132 -2.96 -10.51 4.58
N LYS A 133 -2.92 -11.48 3.65
CA LYS A 133 -3.76 -12.66 3.73
C LYS A 133 -3.49 -13.45 5.01
N ASN A 134 -2.22 -13.73 5.30
CA ASN A 134 -1.85 -14.45 6.51
C ASN A 134 -2.24 -13.69 7.77
N TYR A 135 -2.07 -12.37 7.76
CA TYR A 135 -2.45 -11.53 8.89
C TYR A 135 -3.96 -11.59 9.16
N LEU A 136 -4.77 -11.50 8.11
CA LEU A 136 -6.23 -11.44 8.24
C LEU A 136 -6.86 -12.79 8.55
N GLU A 137 -6.28 -13.88 8.03
CA GLU A 137 -6.89 -15.20 8.08
C GLU A 137 -6.31 -16.12 9.17
N ASN A 138 -5.39 -15.61 9.96
CA ASN A 138 -4.81 -16.37 11.07
C ASN A 138 -5.29 -15.88 12.42
#